data_cbf2243c678a587f7d42882dd5db895a
#
_entry.id   cbf2243c678a587f7d42882dd5db895a
#
_cell.length_a   1.000
_cell.length_b   1.000
_cell.length_c   1.000
_cell.angle_alpha   90.00
_cell.angle_beta   90.00
_cell.angle_gamma   90.00
#
_symmetry.space_group_name_H-M   'P 1'
#
loop_
_entity.id
_entity.type
_entity.pdbx_description
1 polymer ?
#
loop_
_entity_poly.entity_id
_entity_poly.type
_entity_poly.pdbx_seq_one_letter_code
_entity_poly.pdbx_strand_id
1 'polypeptide(L)'
;LPLKTGTRLFVKCSFRRRRLFLGLIAVSCALSSCVGCVQSTYRYGISNEHLVASLPQTPNVISVGGEHPNIDRLEKVVQYPRNVVRKWFPSKDPFEQLPIEERRQIAMTVASNYLDNNSLKGLFIDVREYDPGQQWQRLVDNNRVSPIWKYTLGSAYHLGYSILPGRAFGYDRYDPFTNTLSINSTRPSSALFTAGYVKKIYDQRYPGTYVAANFLPIMPLIRDTSIANDVLTYSHVQLEWRLKQELYPLVYGRLGGDVVSQATSLIPSMAYMPFYMSPLLTRAGRVTGRVAGTAIADLEEKKQNELQSSVHIPGNSVFQVD
;
A
#
# COMPACT_ATOMS: atom_id res chain seq x y z
N LEU A 1 -58.29 -21.48 12.55
CA LEU A 1 -57.58 -20.27 12.99
C LEU A 1 -56.27 -20.19 12.23
N PRO A 2 -56.00 -19.13 11.40
CA PRO A 2 -54.82 -19.08 10.56
C PRO A 2 -53.69 -18.28 11.21
N LEU A 3 -52.54 -18.89 11.35
CA LEU A 3 -51.26 -18.23 11.62
C LEU A 3 -50.70 -17.60 10.34
N LYS A 4 -50.92 -16.28 10.16
CA LYS A 4 -50.29 -15.46 9.14
C LYS A 4 -49.74 -14.18 9.76
N THR A 5 -48.60 -14.23 10.45
CA THR A 5 -47.91 -12.98 10.90
C THR A 5 -46.37 -13.05 10.94
N GLY A 6 -45.75 -14.12 10.41
CA GLY A 6 -44.27 -14.25 10.49
C GLY A 6 -43.46 -13.71 9.32
N THR A 7 -44.03 -13.53 8.13
CA THR A 7 -43.27 -13.31 6.90
C THR A 7 -42.93 -11.85 6.55
N ARG A 8 -43.62 -10.87 7.13
CA ARG A 8 -43.39 -9.45 6.78
C ARG A 8 -42.21 -8.78 7.50
N LEU A 9 -41.75 -9.30 8.62
CA LEU A 9 -40.63 -8.76 9.38
C LEU A 9 -39.26 -9.11 8.76
N PHE A 10 -39.14 -10.29 8.17
CA PHE A 10 -37.87 -10.72 7.54
C PHE A 10 -37.53 -9.97 6.25
N VAL A 11 -38.51 -9.60 5.46
CA VAL A 11 -38.31 -8.87 4.19
C VAL A 11 -37.88 -7.42 4.42
N LYS A 12 -38.41 -6.74 5.45
CA LYS A 12 -38.02 -5.36 5.77
C LYS A 12 -36.57 -5.24 6.29
N CYS A 13 -36.08 -6.24 7.02
CA CYS A 13 -34.72 -6.26 7.54
C CYS A 13 -33.68 -6.46 6.41
N SER A 14 -34.00 -7.28 5.40
CA SER A 14 -33.15 -7.52 4.23
C SER A 14 -33.00 -6.27 3.34
N PHE A 15 -34.08 -5.48 3.17
CA PHE A 15 -34.07 -4.28 2.32
C PHE A 15 -33.26 -3.12 2.94
N ARG A 16 -33.28 -2.99 4.27
CA ARG A 16 -32.51 -1.98 5.00
C ARG A 16 -31.01 -2.30 4.97
N ARG A 17 -30.64 -3.59 5.05
CA ARG A 17 -29.25 -4.04 4.92
C ARG A 17 -28.68 -3.81 3.52
N ARG A 18 -29.46 -4.05 2.45
CA ARG A 18 -29.03 -3.77 1.07
C ARG A 18 -28.80 -2.28 0.82
N ARG A 19 -29.63 -1.39 1.36
CA ARG A 19 -29.44 0.07 1.22
C ARG A 19 -28.20 0.59 1.95
N LEU A 20 -27.90 0.06 3.14
CA LEU A 20 -26.68 0.37 3.88
C LEU A 20 -25.43 -0.10 3.13
N PHE A 21 -25.47 -1.29 2.54
CA PHE A 21 -24.36 -1.86 1.78
C PHE A 21 -24.11 -1.06 0.49
N LEU A 22 -25.15 -0.67 -0.24
CA LEU A 22 -25.05 0.19 -1.41
C LEU A 22 -24.59 1.61 -1.07
N GLY A 23 -25.00 2.15 0.07
CA GLY A 23 -24.50 3.43 0.57
C GLY A 23 -23.02 3.42 0.91
N LEU A 24 -22.51 2.35 1.56
CA LEU A 24 -21.09 2.19 1.85
C LEU A 24 -20.24 2.04 0.57
N ILE A 25 -20.74 1.32 -0.42
CA ILE A 25 -20.10 1.21 -1.74
C ILE A 25 -20.06 2.57 -2.43
N ALA A 26 -21.15 3.31 -2.43
CA ALA A 26 -21.22 4.64 -3.06
C ALA A 26 -20.27 5.64 -2.38
N VAL A 27 -20.19 5.65 -1.05
CA VAL A 27 -19.25 6.48 -0.28
C VAL A 27 -17.80 6.07 -0.56
N SER A 28 -17.51 4.76 -0.63
CA SER A 28 -16.18 4.26 -1.00
C SER A 28 -15.78 4.69 -2.41
N CYS A 29 -16.70 4.59 -3.38
CA CYS A 29 -16.46 5.05 -4.75
C CYS A 29 -16.28 6.58 -4.83
N ALA A 30 -17.08 7.35 -4.12
CA ALA A 30 -16.99 8.81 -4.12
C ALA A 30 -15.67 9.32 -3.50
N LEU A 31 -15.24 8.74 -2.37
CA LEU A 31 -13.96 9.08 -1.74
C LEU A 31 -12.78 8.62 -2.59
N SER A 32 -12.88 7.48 -3.27
CA SER A 32 -11.86 7.02 -4.21
C SER A 32 -11.72 7.95 -5.44
N SER A 33 -12.80 8.55 -5.87
CA SER A 33 -12.80 9.51 -7.01
C SER A 33 -12.06 10.82 -6.68
N CYS A 34 -12.02 11.22 -5.41
CA CYS A 34 -11.31 12.43 -4.98
C CYS A 34 -9.78 12.31 -5.06
N VAL A 35 -9.22 11.10 -5.01
CA VAL A 35 -7.77 10.89 -5.09
C VAL A 35 -7.22 11.14 -6.51
N GLY A 36 -8.03 10.94 -7.54
CA GLY A 36 -7.62 11.09 -8.94
C GLY A 36 -7.66 12.52 -9.50
N CYS A 37 -8.17 13.51 -8.75
CA CYS A 37 -8.44 14.84 -9.30
C CYS A 37 -7.33 15.88 -9.05
N VAL A 38 -6.26 15.54 -8.32
CA VAL A 38 -5.19 16.50 -8.03
C VAL A 38 -3.98 16.18 -8.90
N GLN A 39 -3.93 16.72 -10.10
CA GLN A 39 -2.69 16.85 -10.87
C GLN A 39 -1.81 17.94 -10.24
N SER A 40 -1.23 17.62 -9.09
CA SER A 40 -0.16 18.43 -8.53
C SER A 40 1.16 18.03 -9.18
N THR A 41 2.03 19.00 -9.44
CA THR A 41 3.42 18.73 -9.84
C THR A 41 4.08 17.91 -8.75
N TYR A 42 4.78 16.81 -9.12
CA TYR A 42 5.48 15.98 -8.13
C TYR A 42 6.56 16.80 -7.41
N ARG A 43 6.54 16.75 -6.09
CA ARG A 43 7.55 17.40 -5.26
C ARG A 43 8.60 16.38 -4.81
N TYR A 44 9.81 16.53 -5.31
CA TYR A 44 10.94 15.75 -4.85
C TYR A 44 11.38 16.16 -3.44
N GLY A 45 11.95 15.20 -2.70
CA GLY A 45 12.39 15.41 -1.33
C GLY A 45 11.26 15.48 -0.31
N ILE A 46 11.60 15.87 0.91
CA ILE A 46 10.65 16.08 2.00
C ILE A 46 10.04 17.48 1.93
N SER A 47 8.81 17.62 2.42
CA SER A 47 8.10 18.90 2.37
C SER A 47 8.60 19.89 3.43
N ASN A 48 9.11 19.38 4.53
CA ASN A 48 9.59 20.17 5.65
C ASN A 48 11.09 20.48 5.52
N GLU A 49 11.42 21.60 4.91
CA GLU A 49 12.80 22.02 4.65
C GLU A 49 13.67 22.16 5.92
N HIS A 50 13.04 22.49 7.06
CA HIS A 50 13.76 22.59 8.34
C HIS A 50 14.28 21.24 8.85
N LEU A 51 13.74 20.13 8.36
CA LEU A 51 14.20 18.80 8.72
C LEU A 51 15.36 18.29 7.84
N VAL A 52 15.57 18.86 6.66
CA VAL A 52 16.59 18.39 5.70
C VAL A 52 17.98 18.32 6.33
N ALA A 53 18.36 19.35 7.10
CA ALA A 53 19.65 19.41 7.79
C ALA A 53 19.81 18.34 8.90
N SER A 54 18.71 17.86 9.45
CA SER A 54 18.71 16.85 10.52
C SER A 54 18.61 15.42 10.01
N LEU A 55 18.43 15.22 8.69
CA LEU A 55 18.34 13.89 8.11
C LEU A 55 19.73 13.22 8.05
N PRO A 56 19.75 11.89 8.18
CA PRO A 56 20.96 11.12 7.98
C PRO A 56 21.56 11.38 6.60
N GLN A 57 22.87 11.57 6.52
CA GLN A 57 23.60 11.72 5.26
C GLN A 57 24.31 10.43 4.84
N THR A 58 24.29 9.42 5.71
CA THR A 58 24.85 8.08 5.41
C THR A 58 24.08 7.42 4.26
N PRO A 59 24.76 6.69 3.38
CA PRO A 59 24.07 5.95 2.32
C PRO A 59 23.10 4.92 2.90
N ASN A 60 22.11 4.52 2.10
CA ASN A 60 21.22 3.43 2.43
C ASN A 60 21.98 2.10 2.46
N VAL A 61 21.73 1.27 3.45
CA VAL A 61 22.35 -0.05 3.60
C VAL A 61 21.36 -1.10 3.11
N ILE A 62 21.73 -1.83 2.07
CA ILE A 62 20.90 -2.90 1.52
C ILE A 62 21.41 -4.24 2.04
N SER A 63 20.54 -5.01 2.66
CA SER A 63 20.79 -6.37 3.11
C SER A 63 19.84 -7.34 2.41
N VAL A 64 20.39 -8.43 1.87
CA VAL A 64 19.62 -9.46 1.19
C VAL A 64 19.65 -10.73 2.03
N GLY A 65 18.49 -11.14 2.51
CA GLY A 65 18.35 -12.29 3.38
C GLY A 65 18.60 -13.61 2.65
N GLY A 66 19.27 -14.51 3.33
CA GLY A 66 19.50 -15.88 2.89
C GLY A 66 18.28 -16.78 3.03
N GLU A 67 18.48 -18.07 2.81
CA GLU A 67 17.46 -19.10 3.03
C GLU A 67 17.20 -19.31 4.53
N HIS A 68 15.92 -19.33 4.91
CA HIS A 68 15.46 -19.66 6.25
C HIS A 68 14.42 -20.78 6.18
N PRO A 69 14.82 -22.05 6.26
CA PRO A 69 13.95 -23.19 5.97
C PRO A 69 12.62 -23.18 6.73
N ASN A 70 12.64 -22.76 8.00
CA ASN A 70 11.43 -22.71 8.83
C ASN A 70 10.45 -21.61 8.38
N ILE A 71 10.99 -20.42 8.04
CA ILE A 71 10.19 -19.30 7.58
C ILE A 71 9.66 -19.57 6.18
N ASP A 72 10.47 -20.19 5.31
CA ASP A 72 10.08 -20.53 3.94
C ASP A 72 8.99 -21.63 3.92
N ARG A 73 8.99 -22.55 4.90
CA ARG A 73 7.87 -23.49 5.11
C ARG A 73 6.61 -22.75 5.56
N LEU A 74 6.73 -21.84 6.52
CA LEU A 74 5.62 -21.03 7.00
C LEU A 74 5.05 -20.17 5.85
N GLU A 75 5.89 -19.57 5.04
CA GLU A 75 5.51 -18.81 3.85
C GLU A 75 4.63 -19.64 2.90
N LYS A 76 5.03 -20.87 2.59
CA LYS A 76 4.25 -21.78 1.73
C LYS A 76 2.86 -22.07 2.31
N VAL A 77 2.77 -22.30 3.61
CA VAL A 77 1.49 -22.57 4.29
C VAL A 77 0.59 -21.35 4.30
N VAL A 78 1.13 -20.18 4.66
CA VAL A 78 0.38 -18.93 4.77
C VAL A 78 -0.08 -18.41 3.40
N GLN A 79 0.74 -18.60 2.36
CA GLN A 79 0.40 -18.15 1.01
C GLN A 79 -0.48 -19.12 0.23
N TYR A 80 -0.63 -20.36 0.69
CA TYR A 80 -1.43 -21.37 0.00
C TYR A 80 -2.87 -20.94 -0.29
N PRO A 81 -3.66 -20.43 0.68
CA PRO A 81 -5.04 -19.98 0.41
C PRO A 81 -5.08 -18.83 -0.61
N ARG A 82 -4.09 -17.93 -0.58
CA ARG A 82 -3.99 -16.81 -1.51
C ARG A 82 -3.72 -17.29 -2.94
N ASN A 83 -2.87 -18.29 -3.09
CA ASN A 83 -2.54 -18.87 -4.39
C ASN A 83 -3.73 -19.63 -4.99
N VAL A 84 -4.54 -20.29 -4.15
CA VAL A 84 -5.79 -20.95 -4.59
C VAL A 84 -6.80 -19.90 -5.07
N VAL A 85 -7.04 -18.85 -4.28
CA VAL A 85 -7.97 -17.77 -4.66
C VAL A 85 -7.51 -17.07 -5.95
N ARG A 86 -6.21 -16.88 -6.15
CA ARG A 86 -5.65 -16.28 -7.37
C ARG A 86 -5.92 -17.10 -8.63
N LYS A 87 -5.99 -18.42 -8.53
CA LYS A 87 -6.37 -19.29 -9.67
C LYS A 87 -7.81 -19.06 -10.10
N TRP A 88 -8.70 -18.75 -9.17
CA TRP A 88 -10.10 -18.49 -9.46
C TRP A 88 -10.38 -17.05 -9.89
N PHE A 89 -9.56 -16.12 -9.41
CA PHE A 89 -9.66 -14.69 -9.71
C PHE A 89 -8.29 -14.17 -10.19
N PRO A 90 -7.93 -14.42 -11.45
CA PRO A 90 -6.67 -13.93 -12.00
C PRO A 90 -6.64 -12.41 -11.96
N SER A 91 -5.59 -11.85 -11.40
CA SER A 91 -5.35 -10.40 -11.43
C SER A 91 -4.58 -10.07 -12.71
N LYS A 92 -4.90 -8.93 -13.34
CA LYS A 92 -4.08 -8.36 -14.41
C LYS A 92 -2.80 -7.77 -13.77
N ASP A 93 -1.83 -8.63 -13.47
CA ASP A 93 -0.53 -8.22 -12.93
C ASP A 93 0.45 -8.12 -14.11
N PRO A 94 0.90 -6.93 -14.49
CA PRO A 94 1.77 -6.74 -15.66
C PRO A 94 3.14 -7.40 -15.51
N PHE A 95 3.53 -7.78 -14.29
CA PHE A 95 4.79 -8.44 -13.98
C PHE A 95 4.63 -9.95 -13.77
N GLU A 96 3.41 -10.51 -13.91
CA GLU A 96 3.14 -11.93 -13.61
C GLU A 96 3.96 -12.91 -14.46
N GLN A 97 4.31 -12.52 -15.67
CA GLN A 97 5.06 -13.35 -16.63
C GLN A 97 6.56 -13.44 -16.27
N LEU A 98 7.07 -12.53 -15.43
CA LEU A 98 8.48 -12.51 -15.06
C LEU A 98 8.78 -13.52 -13.94
N PRO A 99 10.01 -14.07 -13.90
CA PRO A 99 10.48 -14.87 -12.79
C PRO A 99 10.36 -14.14 -11.45
N ILE A 100 10.15 -14.89 -10.37
CA ILE A 100 9.96 -14.31 -9.01
C ILE A 100 11.15 -13.45 -8.60
N GLU A 101 12.37 -13.88 -8.89
CA GLU A 101 13.58 -13.15 -8.53
C GLU A 101 13.71 -11.85 -9.30
N GLU A 102 13.41 -11.85 -10.58
CA GLU A 102 13.41 -10.65 -11.42
C GLU A 102 12.38 -9.63 -10.92
N ARG A 103 11.15 -10.08 -10.60
CA ARG A 103 10.13 -9.22 -9.99
C ARG A 103 10.58 -8.61 -8.68
N ARG A 104 11.29 -9.38 -7.86
CA ARG A 104 11.85 -8.90 -6.59
C ARG A 104 12.93 -7.85 -6.82
N GLN A 105 13.79 -8.09 -7.78
CA GLN A 105 14.82 -7.12 -8.15
C GLN A 105 14.21 -5.82 -8.67
N ILE A 106 13.17 -5.90 -9.50
CA ILE A 106 12.41 -4.72 -9.95
C ILE A 106 11.79 -4.00 -8.75
N ALA A 107 11.17 -4.72 -7.81
CA ALA A 107 10.56 -4.12 -6.61
C ALA A 107 11.60 -3.37 -5.76
N MET A 108 12.78 -3.97 -5.56
CA MET A 108 13.90 -3.33 -4.86
C MET A 108 14.40 -2.09 -5.62
N THR A 109 14.61 -2.21 -6.93
CA THR A 109 15.09 -1.09 -7.76
C THR A 109 14.11 0.08 -7.76
N VAL A 110 12.82 -0.19 -7.92
CA VAL A 110 11.77 0.84 -7.89
C VAL A 110 11.74 1.58 -6.54
N ALA A 111 11.83 0.84 -5.43
CA ALA A 111 11.87 1.43 -4.10
C ALA A 111 13.15 2.26 -3.90
N SER A 112 14.33 1.73 -4.27
CA SER A 112 15.61 2.43 -4.13
C SER A 112 15.65 3.70 -4.97
N ASN A 113 15.25 3.64 -6.23
CA ASN A 113 15.18 4.81 -7.11
C ASN A 113 14.24 5.89 -6.55
N TYR A 114 13.09 5.49 -5.98
CA TYR A 114 12.20 6.44 -5.33
C TYR A 114 12.86 7.11 -4.12
N LEU A 115 13.55 6.35 -3.27
CA LEU A 115 14.25 6.87 -2.10
C LEU A 115 15.37 7.82 -2.51
N ASP A 116 16.17 7.45 -3.50
CA ASP A 116 17.31 8.24 -4.00
C ASP A 116 16.83 9.53 -4.66
N ASN A 117 15.80 9.47 -5.53
CA ASN A 117 15.20 10.63 -6.16
C ASN A 117 14.62 11.63 -5.14
N ASN A 118 14.20 11.16 -3.98
CA ASN A 118 13.72 11.99 -2.88
C ASN A 118 14.81 12.31 -1.84
N SER A 119 16.08 11.96 -2.09
CA SER A 119 17.21 12.19 -1.20
C SER A 119 17.02 11.60 0.21
N LEU A 120 16.31 10.47 0.32
CA LEU A 120 16.04 9.78 1.58
C LEU A 120 17.17 8.80 1.87
N LYS A 121 18.02 9.15 2.82
CA LYS A 121 19.25 8.44 3.19
C LYS A 121 19.20 7.88 4.60
N GLY A 122 20.18 7.01 4.93
CA GLY A 122 20.34 6.46 6.26
C GLY A 122 19.33 5.38 6.62
N LEU A 123 18.75 4.74 5.62
CA LEU A 123 17.80 3.63 5.79
C LEU A 123 18.53 2.28 5.75
N PHE A 124 17.96 1.33 6.47
CA PHE A 124 18.22 -0.09 6.23
C PHE A 124 17.14 -0.64 5.29
N ILE A 125 17.57 -1.25 4.19
CA ILE A 125 16.68 -1.87 3.20
C ILE A 125 16.91 -3.38 3.27
N ASP A 126 16.00 -4.09 3.89
CA ASP A 126 16.07 -5.52 4.10
C ASP A 126 15.22 -6.24 3.05
N VAL A 127 15.85 -6.99 2.15
CA VAL A 127 15.17 -7.77 1.13
C VAL A 127 15.07 -9.22 1.61
N ARG A 128 13.88 -9.65 2.03
CA ARG A 128 13.61 -10.98 2.59
C ARG A 128 14.51 -11.35 3.78
N GLU A 129 15.06 -10.39 4.45
CA GLU A 129 15.86 -10.64 5.64
C GLU A 129 14.99 -10.84 6.87
N TYR A 130 15.45 -11.73 7.75
CA TYR A 130 14.86 -11.95 9.05
C TYR A 130 15.97 -12.10 10.09
N ASP A 131 16.29 -11.00 10.74
CA ASP A 131 17.24 -10.96 11.85
C ASP A 131 16.67 -10.11 13.00
N PRO A 132 15.96 -10.74 13.96
CA PRO A 132 15.42 -10.03 15.12
C PRO A 132 16.50 -9.38 15.99
N GLY A 133 17.69 -9.99 16.09
CA GLY A 133 18.80 -9.44 16.88
C GLY A 133 19.30 -8.12 16.33
N GLN A 134 19.55 -8.07 15.03
CA GLN A 134 19.97 -6.86 14.35
C GLN A 134 18.87 -5.78 14.38
N GLN A 135 17.61 -6.16 14.22
CA GLN A 135 16.48 -5.22 14.33
C GLN A 135 16.38 -4.60 15.73
N TRP A 136 16.68 -5.38 16.78
CA TRP A 136 16.74 -4.84 18.14
C TRP A 136 17.87 -3.84 18.31
N GLN A 137 19.05 -4.11 17.78
CA GLN A 137 20.16 -3.15 17.80
C GLN A 137 19.81 -1.85 17.09
N ARG A 138 19.24 -1.96 15.88
CA ARG A 138 18.76 -0.79 15.13
C ARG A 138 17.70 0.02 15.90
N LEU A 139 16.81 -0.65 16.65
CA LEU A 139 15.84 0.01 17.51
C LEU A 139 16.53 0.85 18.60
N VAL A 140 17.53 0.26 19.27
CA VAL A 140 18.28 0.94 20.33
C VAL A 140 19.08 2.13 19.79
N ASP A 141 19.71 1.98 18.63
CA ASP A 141 20.59 2.97 18.02
C ASP A 141 19.84 4.12 17.32
N ASN A 142 18.56 3.94 17.00
CA ASN A 142 17.79 4.94 16.27
C ASN A 142 17.52 6.20 17.12
N ASN A 143 18.22 7.27 16.87
CA ASN A 143 18.08 8.54 17.60
C ASN A 143 16.96 9.46 17.05
N ARG A 144 16.30 9.10 15.96
CA ARG A 144 15.19 9.88 15.39
C ARG A 144 13.88 9.71 16.15
N VAL A 145 13.75 8.65 16.92
CA VAL A 145 12.56 8.36 17.73
C VAL A 145 12.87 8.53 19.19
N SER A 146 11.99 9.23 19.92
CA SER A 146 12.18 9.44 21.36
C SER A 146 12.18 8.12 22.15
N PRO A 147 12.92 8.03 23.25
CA PRO A 147 13.03 6.80 24.05
C PRO A 147 11.69 6.22 24.49
N ILE A 148 10.72 7.09 24.82
CA ILE A 148 9.39 6.63 25.21
C ILE A 148 8.71 5.80 24.11
N TRP A 149 8.77 6.26 22.86
CA TRP A 149 8.18 5.53 21.74
C TRP A 149 9.01 4.32 21.33
N LYS A 150 10.35 4.37 21.45
CA LYS A 150 11.21 3.20 21.21
C LYS A 150 10.82 2.03 22.10
N TYR A 151 10.82 2.27 23.43
CA TYR A 151 10.65 1.20 24.42
C TYR A 151 9.20 0.84 24.71
N THR A 152 8.24 1.54 24.15
CA THR A 152 6.81 1.18 24.18
C THR A 152 6.37 0.57 22.84
N LEU A 153 6.01 1.42 21.89
CA LEU A 153 5.52 0.96 20.58
C LEU A 153 6.60 0.23 19.77
N GLY A 154 7.86 0.72 19.80
CA GLY A 154 8.96 0.08 19.07
C GLY A 154 9.23 -1.34 19.55
N SER A 155 9.24 -1.56 20.87
CA SER A 155 9.38 -2.91 21.43
C SER A 155 8.19 -3.82 21.06
N ALA A 156 6.97 -3.30 21.05
CA ALA A 156 5.79 -4.04 20.64
C ALA A 156 5.85 -4.42 19.15
N TYR A 157 6.29 -3.49 18.28
CA TYR A 157 6.51 -3.73 16.86
C TYR A 157 7.59 -4.80 16.63
N HIS A 158 8.69 -4.71 17.38
CA HIS A 158 9.78 -5.68 17.32
C HIS A 158 9.35 -7.06 17.78
N LEU A 159 8.60 -7.16 18.87
CA LEU A 159 8.02 -8.43 19.33
C LEU A 159 7.10 -9.02 18.25
N GLY A 160 6.25 -8.19 17.66
CA GLY A 160 5.40 -8.60 16.54
C GLY A 160 6.20 -9.12 15.35
N TYR A 161 7.31 -8.46 15.00
CA TYR A 161 8.23 -8.90 13.94
C TYR A 161 8.87 -10.25 14.27
N SER A 162 9.29 -10.45 15.53
CA SER A 162 9.95 -11.68 15.97
C SER A 162 9.01 -12.90 15.97
N ILE A 163 7.71 -12.69 16.29
CA ILE A 163 6.72 -13.78 16.32
C ILE A 163 6.11 -14.01 14.93
N LEU A 164 5.87 -12.93 14.18
CA LEU A 164 5.17 -12.94 12.89
C LEU A 164 6.05 -12.27 11.82
N PRO A 165 7.05 -12.99 11.30
CA PRO A 165 7.96 -12.41 10.31
C PRO A 165 7.21 -11.99 9.05
N GLY A 166 7.35 -10.73 8.66
CA GLY A 166 6.71 -10.16 7.46
C GLY A 166 7.04 -10.92 6.18
N ARG A 167 8.23 -11.54 6.14
CA ARG A 167 8.68 -12.44 5.07
C ARG A 167 7.70 -13.58 4.81
N ALA A 168 7.21 -14.25 5.87
CA ALA A 168 6.25 -15.36 5.73
C ALA A 168 4.92 -14.93 5.10
N PHE A 169 4.52 -13.69 5.31
CA PHE A 169 3.28 -13.12 4.78
C PHE A 169 3.45 -12.41 3.44
N GLY A 170 4.68 -12.18 2.99
CA GLY A 170 5.00 -11.47 1.75
C GLY A 170 4.52 -10.02 1.76
N TYR A 171 4.60 -9.33 2.90
CA TYR A 171 4.24 -7.92 3.04
C TYR A 171 5.48 -7.04 3.09
N ASP A 172 5.48 -5.98 2.28
CA ASP A 172 6.43 -4.90 2.43
C ASP A 172 6.02 -4.01 3.59
N ARG A 173 6.99 -3.61 4.39
CA ARG A 173 6.75 -2.81 5.58
C ARG A 173 7.92 -1.88 5.82
N TYR A 174 7.62 -0.67 6.22
CA TYR A 174 8.59 0.21 6.84
C TYR A 174 8.36 0.28 8.35
N ASP A 175 9.43 0.09 9.10
CA ASP A 175 9.45 0.24 10.55
C ASP A 175 10.19 1.53 10.93
N PRO A 176 9.47 2.57 11.37
CA PRO A 176 10.10 3.83 11.76
C PRO A 176 10.97 3.74 13.01
N PHE A 177 10.76 2.73 13.86
CA PHE A 177 11.50 2.57 15.11
C PHE A 177 12.90 1.99 14.88
N THR A 178 13.05 1.11 13.90
CA THR A 178 14.34 0.55 13.46
C THR A 178 14.89 1.24 12.23
N ASN A 179 14.14 2.19 11.64
CA ASN A 179 14.44 2.84 10.37
C ASN A 179 14.69 1.84 9.23
N THR A 180 13.91 0.76 9.18
CA THR A 180 14.11 -0.36 8.26
C THR A 180 12.94 -0.47 7.28
N LEU A 181 13.25 -0.51 5.99
CA LEU A 181 12.34 -0.85 4.90
C LEU A 181 12.51 -2.33 4.54
N SER A 182 11.54 -3.16 4.89
CA SER A 182 11.53 -4.58 4.55
C SER A 182 10.74 -4.83 3.27
N ILE A 183 11.41 -5.33 2.23
CA ILE A 183 10.82 -5.70 0.94
C ILE A 183 10.70 -7.22 0.88
N ASN A 184 9.49 -7.72 1.08
CA ASN A 184 9.18 -9.15 1.12
C ASN A 184 8.26 -9.59 -0.02
N SER A 185 7.60 -8.64 -0.68
CA SER A 185 6.72 -8.93 -1.80
C SER A 185 7.49 -9.01 -3.13
N THR A 186 6.84 -9.56 -4.13
CA THR A 186 7.31 -9.55 -5.52
C THR A 186 6.57 -8.50 -6.35
N ARG A 187 6.02 -7.47 -5.68
CA ARG A 187 5.19 -6.44 -6.30
C ARG A 187 5.88 -5.09 -6.25
N PRO A 188 6.35 -4.56 -7.38
CA PRO A 188 6.98 -3.25 -7.45
C PRO A 188 6.10 -2.12 -6.90
N SER A 189 4.79 -2.17 -7.16
CA SER A 189 3.84 -1.19 -6.62
C SER A 189 3.75 -1.19 -5.09
N SER A 190 3.85 -2.37 -4.46
CA SER A 190 3.84 -2.49 -3.00
C SER A 190 5.10 -1.91 -2.38
N ALA A 191 6.26 -2.20 -2.97
CA ALA A 191 7.54 -1.65 -2.55
C ALA A 191 7.56 -0.11 -2.69
N LEU A 192 7.08 0.42 -3.83
CA LEU A 192 6.94 1.86 -4.04
C LEU A 192 6.01 2.52 -3.02
N PHE A 193 4.84 1.93 -2.77
CA PHE A 193 3.90 2.46 -1.77
C PHE A 193 4.53 2.51 -0.38
N THR A 194 5.31 1.49 -0.03
CA THR A 194 6.00 1.44 1.27
C THR A 194 7.15 2.45 1.33
N ALA A 195 7.86 2.68 0.22
CA ALA A 195 8.86 3.75 0.11
C ALA A 195 8.19 5.15 0.23
N GLY A 196 6.98 5.34 -0.29
CA GLY A 196 6.18 6.55 -0.05
C GLY A 196 5.85 6.76 1.43
N TYR A 197 5.62 5.68 2.17
CA TYR A 197 5.45 5.78 3.63
C TYR A 197 6.75 6.21 4.32
N VAL A 198 7.92 5.75 3.87
CA VAL A 198 9.22 6.26 4.35
C VAL A 198 9.29 7.78 4.21
N LYS A 199 9.03 8.31 3.01
CA LYS A 199 9.02 9.74 2.74
C LYS A 199 8.10 10.49 3.70
N LYS A 200 6.88 9.96 3.91
CA LYS A 200 5.91 10.54 4.83
C LYS A 200 6.41 10.61 6.27
N ILE A 201 7.12 9.58 6.75
CA ILE A 201 7.74 9.56 8.08
C ILE A 201 8.94 10.50 8.17
N TYR A 202 9.75 10.58 7.10
CA TYR A 202 10.88 11.50 7.05
C TYR A 202 10.46 12.97 7.08
N ASP A 203 9.26 13.27 6.59
CA ASP A 203 8.65 14.60 6.64
C ASP A 203 8.07 14.96 8.03
N GLN A 204 8.12 14.03 9.01
CA GLN A 204 7.61 14.28 10.36
C GLN A 204 8.74 14.69 11.32
N ARG A 205 8.51 15.79 12.07
CA ARG A 205 9.41 16.21 13.15
C ARG A 205 9.47 15.19 14.29
N TYR A 206 8.35 14.51 14.57
CA TYR A 206 8.21 13.53 15.64
C TYR A 206 7.70 12.20 15.09
N PRO A 207 8.56 11.37 14.49
CA PRO A 207 8.15 10.12 13.83
C PRO A 207 7.37 9.16 14.74
N GLY A 208 7.84 8.97 15.98
CA GLY A 208 7.17 8.07 16.93
C GLY A 208 5.76 8.54 17.31
N THR A 209 5.56 9.85 17.53
CA THR A 209 4.24 10.42 17.81
C THR A 209 3.31 10.30 16.60
N TYR A 210 3.83 10.52 15.38
CA TYR A 210 3.06 10.32 14.16
C TYR A 210 2.61 8.86 13.99
N VAL A 211 3.49 7.89 14.29
CA VAL A 211 3.13 6.47 14.28
C VAL A 211 2.06 6.15 15.32
N ALA A 212 2.19 6.70 16.53
CA ALA A 212 1.18 6.55 17.57
C ALA A 212 -0.18 7.15 17.15
N ALA A 213 -0.17 8.28 16.47
CA ALA A 213 -1.40 8.90 15.95
C ALA A 213 -2.13 8.02 14.92
N ASN A 214 -1.44 7.10 14.20
CA ASN A 214 -2.10 6.18 13.27
C ASN A 214 -3.03 5.16 13.96
N PHE A 215 -3.01 5.04 15.28
CA PHE A 215 -4.01 4.26 16.02
C PHE A 215 -5.33 5.03 16.22
N LEU A 216 -5.35 6.34 15.98
CA LEU A 216 -6.57 7.12 16.02
C LEU A 216 -7.42 6.86 14.77
N PRO A 217 -8.75 6.86 14.90
CA PRO A 217 -9.66 6.79 13.75
C PRO A 217 -9.32 7.86 12.72
N ILE A 218 -9.54 7.56 11.45
CA ILE A 218 -9.31 8.45 10.29
C ILE A 218 -7.82 8.65 9.94
N MET A 219 -6.89 8.63 10.88
CA MET A 219 -5.47 8.87 10.61
C MET A 219 -4.85 7.90 9.58
N PRO A 220 -5.13 6.57 9.62
CA PRO A 220 -4.67 5.66 8.56
C PRO A 220 -5.15 6.06 7.16
N LEU A 221 -6.40 6.51 7.03
CA LEU A 221 -6.97 6.96 5.76
C LEU A 221 -6.25 8.21 5.24
N ILE A 222 -6.04 9.21 6.11
CA ILE A 222 -5.31 10.44 5.76
C ILE A 222 -3.88 10.10 5.31
N ARG A 223 -3.20 9.23 6.06
CA ARG A 223 -1.86 8.76 5.73
C ARG A 223 -1.82 8.09 4.37
N ASP A 224 -2.67 7.07 4.17
CA ASP A 224 -2.64 6.26 2.95
C ASP A 224 -3.10 7.05 1.73
N THR A 225 -4.02 8.01 1.89
CA THR A 225 -4.38 8.96 0.84
C THR A 225 -3.21 9.87 0.45
N SER A 226 -2.48 10.39 1.43
CA SER A 226 -1.30 11.24 1.19
C SER A 226 -0.20 10.46 0.46
N ILE A 227 0.10 9.22 0.88
CA ILE A 227 1.06 8.34 0.23
C ILE A 227 0.60 7.99 -1.19
N ALA A 228 -0.68 7.64 -1.34
CA ALA A 228 -1.28 7.30 -2.63
C ALA A 228 -1.09 8.42 -3.66
N ASN A 229 -1.40 9.66 -3.26
CA ASN A 229 -1.23 10.83 -4.13
C ASN A 229 0.24 11.04 -4.51
N ASP A 230 1.16 10.92 -3.56
CA ASP A 230 2.59 11.09 -3.79
C ASP A 230 3.13 10.04 -4.78
N VAL A 231 2.87 8.75 -4.55
CA VAL A 231 3.40 7.68 -5.40
C VAL A 231 2.74 7.60 -6.77
N LEU A 232 1.45 7.94 -6.89
CA LEU A 232 0.76 8.05 -8.18
C LEU A 232 1.36 9.20 -8.99
N THR A 233 1.54 10.38 -8.38
CA THR A 233 2.15 11.54 -9.05
C THR A 233 3.58 11.24 -9.47
N TYR A 234 4.39 10.58 -8.61
CA TYR A 234 5.72 10.12 -8.94
C TYR A 234 5.73 9.19 -10.16
N SER A 235 4.85 8.19 -10.17
CA SER A 235 4.76 7.24 -11.28
C SER A 235 4.32 7.89 -12.60
N HIS A 236 3.56 8.99 -12.52
CA HIS A 236 3.20 9.80 -13.70
C HIS A 236 4.42 10.51 -14.30
N VAL A 237 5.28 11.07 -13.46
CA VAL A 237 6.50 11.77 -13.91
C VAL A 237 7.52 10.79 -14.50
N GLN A 238 7.62 9.58 -13.93
CA GLN A 238 8.55 8.55 -14.42
C GLN A 238 8.08 7.84 -15.69
N LEU A 239 6.83 8.08 -16.13
CA LEU A 239 6.22 7.50 -17.34
C LEU A 239 6.21 5.95 -17.37
N GLU A 240 6.34 5.29 -16.23
CA GLU A 240 6.35 3.84 -16.13
C GLU A 240 4.92 3.26 -16.12
N TRP A 241 4.39 2.99 -17.31
CA TRP A 241 3.01 2.53 -17.45
C TRP A 241 2.72 1.19 -16.74
N ARG A 242 3.63 0.21 -16.84
CA ARG A 242 3.46 -1.08 -16.15
C ARG A 242 3.33 -0.93 -14.63
N LEU A 243 4.13 -0.04 -14.05
CA LEU A 243 4.07 0.25 -12.62
C LEU A 243 2.73 0.90 -12.24
N LYS A 244 2.20 1.81 -13.07
CA LYS A 244 0.88 2.43 -12.85
C LYS A 244 -0.24 1.41 -12.89
N GLN A 245 -0.25 0.50 -13.85
CA GLN A 245 -1.26 -0.55 -13.97
C GLN A 245 -1.35 -1.41 -12.70
N GLU A 246 -0.21 -1.67 -12.05
CA GLU A 246 -0.18 -2.40 -10.77
C GLU A 246 -0.52 -1.50 -9.57
N LEU A 247 -0.13 -0.23 -9.61
CA LEU A 247 -0.27 0.73 -8.51
C LEU A 247 -1.73 1.14 -8.28
N TYR A 248 -2.50 1.42 -9.35
CA TYR A 248 -3.91 1.82 -9.22
C TYR A 248 -4.75 0.80 -8.41
N PRO A 249 -4.82 -0.48 -8.77
CA PRO A 249 -5.57 -1.46 -7.99
C PRO A 249 -5.06 -1.63 -6.55
N LEU A 250 -3.75 -1.47 -6.32
CA LEU A 250 -3.18 -1.54 -4.98
C LEU A 250 -3.62 -0.37 -4.13
N VAL A 251 -3.47 0.86 -4.62
CA VAL A 251 -3.80 2.10 -3.93
C VAL A 251 -5.30 2.16 -3.61
N TYR A 252 -6.15 2.00 -4.63
CA TYR A 252 -7.59 2.05 -4.43
C TYR A 252 -8.10 0.89 -3.56
N GLY A 253 -7.46 -0.28 -3.64
CA GLY A 253 -7.75 -1.40 -2.75
C GLY A 253 -7.43 -1.10 -1.29
N ARG A 254 -6.31 -0.41 -0.99
CA ARG A 254 -5.95 0.02 0.36
C ARG A 254 -6.96 1.06 0.86
N LEU A 255 -7.19 2.12 0.11
CA LEU A 255 -8.13 3.18 0.48
C LEU A 255 -9.55 2.65 0.70
N GLY A 256 -10.04 1.76 -0.17
CA GLY A 256 -11.35 1.12 0.03
C GLY A 256 -11.42 0.30 1.32
N GLY A 257 -10.34 -0.39 1.67
CA GLY A 257 -10.23 -1.11 2.95
C GLY A 257 -10.24 -0.17 4.15
N ASP A 258 -9.48 0.93 4.07
CA ASP A 258 -9.36 1.90 5.15
C ASP A 258 -10.68 2.66 5.36
N VAL A 259 -11.35 3.09 4.30
CA VAL A 259 -12.68 3.72 4.38
C VAL A 259 -13.67 2.82 5.12
N VAL A 260 -13.74 1.54 4.75
CA VAL A 260 -14.66 0.60 5.41
C VAL A 260 -14.24 0.34 6.84
N SER A 261 -12.95 0.19 7.12
CA SER A 261 -12.43 -0.01 8.47
C SER A 261 -12.76 1.19 9.37
N GLN A 262 -12.56 2.41 8.88
CA GLN A 262 -12.87 3.63 9.63
C GLN A 262 -14.38 3.82 9.81
N ALA A 263 -15.18 3.57 8.78
CA ALA A 263 -16.63 3.63 8.89
C ALA A 263 -17.16 2.65 9.94
N THR A 264 -16.62 1.44 10.02
CA THR A 264 -17.01 0.46 11.04
C THR A 264 -16.60 0.87 12.45
N SER A 265 -15.48 1.57 12.62
CA SER A 265 -15.01 2.04 13.93
C SER A 265 -15.78 3.28 14.44
N LEU A 266 -16.29 4.11 13.54
CA LEU A 266 -16.98 5.36 13.89
C LEU A 266 -18.49 5.20 14.12
N ILE A 267 -19.10 4.10 13.66
CA ILE A 267 -20.53 3.87 13.83
C ILE A 267 -20.78 3.06 15.10
N PRO A 268 -21.36 3.65 16.17
CA PRO A 268 -21.56 2.95 17.45
C PRO A 268 -22.35 1.67 17.34
N SER A 269 -23.34 1.60 16.44
CA SER A 269 -24.11 0.38 16.19
C SER A 269 -23.30 -0.79 15.61
N MET A 270 -22.13 -0.49 15.02
CA MET A 270 -21.20 -1.49 14.51
C MET A 270 -20.18 -1.96 15.56
N ALA A 271 -20.05 -1.26 16.69
CA ALA A 271 -19.21 -1.70 17.81
C ALA A 271 -19.71 -3.03 18.41
N TYR A 272 -20.98 -3.34 18.26
CA TYR A 272 -21.58 -4.62 18.68
C TYR A 272 -21.51 -5.70 17.60
N MET A 273 -20.87 -5.44 16.45
CA MET A 273 -20.66 -6.49 15.45
C MET A 273 -19.69 -7.55 15.99
N PRO A 274 -19.96 -8.84 15.70
CA PRO A 274 -19.01 -9.88 16.01
C PRO A 274 -17.62 -9.53 15.44
N PHE A 275 -16.56 -9.74 16.22
CA PHE A 275 -15.18 -9.33 15.89
C PHE A 275 -14.69 -9.85 14.51
N TYR A 276 -15.27 -10.95 14.02
CA TYR A 276 -14.95 -11.52 12.70
C TYR A 276 -15.60 -10.76 11.52
N MET A 277 -16.61 -9.92 11.77
CA MET A 277 -17.30 -9.19 10.69
C MET A 277 -16.50 -7.98 10.21
N SER A 278 -15.80 -7.29 11.09
CA SER A 278 -14.96 -6.13 10.73
C SER A 278 -13.87 -6.49 9.70
N PRO A 279 -13.08 -7.57 9.88
CA PRO A 279 -12.12 -8.00 8.86
C PRO A 279 -12.75 -8.39 7.53
N LEU A 280 -13.95 -8.99 7.53
CA LEU A 280 -14.67 -9.35 6.31
C LEU A 280 -15.12 -8.11 5.55
N LEU A 281 -15.68 -7.12 6.25
CA LEU A 281 -16.10 -5.84 5.64
C LEU A 281 -14.89 -5.08 5.08
N THR A 282 -13.78 -5.03 5.81
CA THR A 282 -12.54 -4.41 5.34
C THR A 282 -12.00 -5.11 4.08
N ARG A 283 -12.09 -6.45 4.03
CA ARG A 283 -11.73 -7.20 2.81
C ARG A 283 -12.66 -6.88 1.65
N ALA A 284 -13.96 -6.77 1.88
CA ALA A 284 -14.92 -6.36 0.86
C ALA A 284 -14.59 -4.96 0.32
N GLY A 285 -14.29 -3.99 1.20
CA GLY A 285 -13.82 -2.65 0.81
C GLY A 285 -12.55 -2.69 -0.05
N ARG A 286 -11.59 -3.53 0.31
CA ARG A 286 -10.36 -3.73 -0.50
C ARG A 286 -10.65 -4.32 -1.87
N VAL A 287 -11.55 -5.28 -1.97
CA VAL A 287 -11.93 -5.88 -3.26
C VAL A 287 -12.64 -4.85 -4.14
N THR A 288 -13.61 -4.11 -3.58
CA THR A 288 -14.32 -3.05 -4.32
C THR A 288 -13.36 -1.95 -4.80
N GLY A 289 -12.46 -1.51 -3.92
CA GLY A 289 -11.43 -0.53 -4.29
C GLY A 289 -10.51 -1.05 -5.40
N ARG A 290 -10.08 -2.32 -5.36
CA ARG A 290 -9.27 -2.90 -6.44
C ARG A 290 -9.99 -2.90 -7.78
N VAL A 291 -11.26 -3.27 -7.80
CA VAL A 291 -12.08 -3.25 -9.03
C VAL A 291 -12.15 -1.83 -9.59
N ALA A 292 -12.40 -0.84 -8.74
CA ALA A 292 -12.38 0.57 -9.15
C ALA A 292 -11.01 1.00 -9.69
N GLY A 293 -9.92 0.65 -9.01
CA GLY A 293 -8.56 0.95 -9.45
C GLY A 293 -8.19 0.29 -10.78
N THR A 294 -8.65 -0.95 -11.02
CA THR A 294 -8.45 -1.62 -12.32
C THR A 294 -9.21 -0.89 -13.42
N ALA A 295 -10.45 -0.49 -13.17
CA ALA A 295 -11.24 0.26 -14.14
C ALA A 295 -10.61 1.61 -14.49
N ILE A 296 -10.02 2.29 -13.51
CA ILE A 296 -9.29 3.55 -13.73
C ILE A 296 -8.03 3.32 -14.57
N ALA A 297 -7.26 2.25 -14.25
CA ALA A 297 -6.10 1.88 -15.05
C ALA A 297 -6.48 1.58 -16.51
N ASP A 298 -7.55 0.82 -16.74
CA ASP A 298 -8.05 0.50 -18.09
C ASP A 298 -8.51 1.78 -18.85
N LEU A 299 -9.10 2.75 -18.17
CA LEU A 299 -9.49 4.05 -18.77
C LEU A 299 -8.27 4.90 -19.12
N GLU A 300 -7.28 4.98 -18.26
CA GLU A 300 -6.02 5.69 -18.51
C GLU A 300 -5.26 5.06 -19.68
N GLU A 301 -5.24 3.73 -19.79
CA GLU A 301 -4.63 3.00 -20.90
C GLU A 301 -5.29 3.37 -22.24
N LYS A 302 -6.61 3.35 -22.29
CA LYS A 302 -7.35 3.76 -23.50
C LYS A 302 -7.01 5.18 -23.92
N LYS A 303 -7.02 6.11 -22.96
CA LYS A 303 -6.67 7.51 -23.21
C LYS A 303 -5.25 7.68 -23.73
N GLN A 304 -4.27 6.93 -23.20
CA GLN A 304 -2.90 6.96 -23.71
C GLN A 304 -2.81 6.42 -25.12
N ASN A 305 -3.48 5.31 -25.42
CA ASN A 305 -3.51 4.71 -26.77
C ASN A 305 -4.18 5.65 -27.78
N GLU A 306 -5.24 6.35 -27.40
CA GLU A 306 -5.89 7.36 -28.25
C GLU A 306 -4.95 8.56 -28.52
N LEU A 307 -4.21 9.03 -27.52
CA LEU A 307 -3.23 10.09 -27.70
C LEU A 307 -2.09 9.66 -28.63
N GLN A 308 -1.57 8.43 -28.46
CA GLN A 308 -0.53 7.92 -29.32
C GLN A 308 -0.99 7.73 -30.77
N SER A 309 -2.23 7.29 -30.98
CA SER A 309 -2.82 7.16 -32.31
C SER A 309 -3.09 8.51 -32.99
N SER A 310 -3.41 9.53 -32.22
CA SER A 310 -3.63 10.91 -32.72
C SER A 310 -2.34 11.65 -33.08
N VAL A 311 -1.21 11.26 -32.46
CA VAL A 311 0.14 11.82 -32.77
C VAL A 311 0.76 11.13 -33.98
N HIS A 312 0.19 10.06 -34.51
CA HIS A 312 0.64 9.47 -35.75
C HIS A 312 0.25 10.41 -36.92
N ILE A 313 1.09 11.42 -37.18
CA ILE A 313 0.96 12.33 -38.33
C ILE A 313 1.09 11.47 -39.58
N PRO A 314 0.05 11.41 -40.44
CA PRO A 314 0.19 10.82 -41.76
C PRO A 314 0.93 11.83 -42.62
N GLY A 315 2.20 11.65 -42.84
CA GLY A 315 2.91 12.55 -43.74
C GLY A 315 4.40 12.52 -43.65
N ASN A 316 5.02 11.47 -44.14
CA ASN A 316 6.32 11.57 -44.81
C ASN A 316 6.44 10.50 -45.91
N SER A 317 5.50 10.58 -46.84
CA SER A 317 5.79 10.18 -48.23
C SER A 317 6.07 11.47 -48.96
N VAL A 318 7.31 11.79 -49.21
CA VAL A 318 7.84 12.61 -50.31
C VAL A 318 9.19 13.17 -49.86
N PHE A 319 10.21 12.44 -50.13
CA PHE A 319 11.50 12.92 -50.66
C PHE A 319 12.21 11.68 -51.22
N GLN A 320 11.70 11.18 -52.38
CA GLN A 320 12.60 10.63 -53.40
C GLN A 320 13.16 11.82 -54.14
N VAL A 321 14.44 12.09 -53.95
CA VAL A 321 15.22 12.94 -54.87
C VAL A 321 15.88 12.01 -55.86
N ASP A 322 15.52 12.18 -57.13
CA ASP A 322 16.16 11.60 -58.30
C ASP A 322 17.65 11.98 -58.38
#